data_abac7a7bc69e1134e827f5b482168f57
#
_entry.id   abac7a7bc69e1134e827f5b482168f57
#
_cell.length_a   1.000
_cell.length_b   1.000
_cell.length_c   1.000
_cell.angle_alpha   90.00
_cell.angle_beta   90.00
_cell.angle_gamma   90.00
#
_symmetry.space_group_name_H-M   'P 1'
#
loop_
_entity.id
_entity.type
_entity.pdbx_description
1 polymer ?
#
loop_
_entity_poly.entity_id
_entity_poly.type
_entity_poly.pdbx_seq_one_letter_code
_entity_poly.pdbx_strand_id
1 'polypeptide(L)'
;HFDESCTFDLSVTELSSGVADLNTDELQEVLNRTYNYTVLVVEDDLDIQSYLQAELKQNFRVLVADNGVKALEVLMSEEVSMVISDVMMPEMNGFDLCRKIKSDIVLSHLPVMLLTALSDDKQQMYGAASGADAYIQKPFNIEVVKLRIIKLLEDRVRLREAYARDASSPAVSVKEEKAGSMDDLFMNRFLKLIEESYADPDFSIEKGSEKLGLSRVHLYRKVKELAGVTPTDFLRNYRLKKAAALLRRKAGNVNEVAYATGFGSPAYFSKCFKAVYNITPTEYLEKE
;
A
#
# COMPACT_ATOMS: atom_id res chain seq x y z
N HIS A 1 43.98 16.33 -12.08
CA HIS A 1 43.10 17.30 -12.69
C HIS A 1 41.81 16.59 -13.04
N PHE A 2 40.86 16.66 -12.13
CA PHE A 2 39.47 16.32 -12.41
C PHE A 2 38.78 17.54 -12.99
N ASP A 3 38.20 17.40 -14.15
CA ASP A 3 37.51 18.43 -14.89
C ASP A 3 36.14 18.67 -14.27
N GLU A 4 35.92 19.88 -13.73
CA GLU A 4 34.68 20.33 -13.08
C GLU A 4 33.65 20.84 -14.11
N SER A 5 33.35 20.10 -15.15
CA SER A 5 32.28 20.54 -16.08
C SER A 5 31.42 19.39 -16.60
N CYS A 6 30.80 18.61 -15.67
CA CYS A 6 29.70 17.78 -16.02
C CYS A 6 28.42 18.41 -15.47
N THR A 7 27.90 19.43 -16.17
CA THR A 7 26.52 19.89 -15.97
C THR A 7 25.60 18.81 -16.49
N PHE A 8 25.11 17.98 -15.56
CA PHE A 8 24.04 17.03 -15.84
C PHE A 8 22.76 17.80 -16.13
N ASP A 9 22.38 17.81 -17.40
CA ASP A 9 21.04 18.22 -17.82
C ASP A 9 20.05 17.12 -17.37
N LEU A 10 19.56 17.29 -16.15
CA LEU A 10 18.43 16.50 -15.66
C LEU A 10 17.22 16.88 -16.52
N SER A 11 16.86 16.00 -17.45
CA SER A 11 15.56 16.07 -18.10
C SER A 11 14.49 15.86 -17.01
N VAL A 12 14.02 16.98 -16.45
CA VAL A 12 13.00 17.13 -15.41
C VAL A 12 11.62 16.61 -15.85
N THR A 13 11.54 15.98 -17.02
CA THR A 13 10.29 15.60 -17.68
C THR A 13 9.58 14.39 -17.06
N GLU A 14 10.15 13.70 -16.06
CA GLU A 14 9.50 12.56 -15.40
C GLU A 14 9.19 12.74 -13.91
N LEU A 15 9.48 13.88 -13.33
CA LEU A 15 9.00 14.27 -12.00
C LEU A 15 7.59 14.88 -12.15
N SER A 16 6.58 14.04 -12.34
CA SER A 16 5.19 14.50 -12.48
C SER A 16 4.72 15.30 -11.26
N SER A 17 4.36 16.54 -11.48
CA SER A 17 3.34 17.43 -10.86
C SER A 17 3.32 17.66 -9.34
N GLY A 18 4.27 17.23 -8.53
CA GLY A 18 4.23 17.52 -7.09
C GLY A 18 5.58 17.94 -6.51
N VAL A 19 6.69 17.50 -7.10
CA VAL A 19 8.06 17.84 -6.66
C VAL A 19 8.68 18.88 -7.59
N ALA A 20 8.20 18.99 -8.83
CA ALA A 20 8.70 19.95 -9.83
C ALA A 20 8.39 21.42 -9.48
N ASP A 21 7.42 21.67 -8.60
CA ASP A 21 7.00 23.02 -8.20
C ASP A 21 7.59 23.48 -6.86
N LEU A 22 8.39 22.62 -6.18
CA LEU A 22 9.00 22.96 -4.90
C LEU A 22 10.24 23.88 -5.14
N ASN A 23 10.33 24.94 -4.34
CA ASN A 23 11.55 25.75 -4.30
C ASN A 23 12.69 25.00 -3.59
N THR A 24 13.92 25.50 -3.67
CA THR A 24 15.12 24.86 -3.11
C THR A 24 15.01 24.62 -1.60
N ASP A 25 14.39 25.52 -0.86
CA ASP A 25 14.25 25.43 0.60
C ASP A 25 13.23 24.37 0.99
N GLU A 26 12.12 24.27 0.26
CA GLU A 26 11.10 23.22 0.43
C GLU A 26 11.65 21.83 0.11
N LEU A 27 12.44 21.69 -0.92
CA LEU A 27 13.13 20.44 -1.26
C LEU A 27 14.08 20.02 -0.14
N GLN A 28 14.84 20.97 0.43
CA GLN A 28 15.76 20.69 1.52
C GLN A 28 15.01 20.27 2.81
N GLU A 29 13.87 20.89 3.08
CA GLU A 29 13.02 20.49 4.21
C GLU A 29 12.51 19.06 4.05
N VAL A 30 12.02 18.68 2.88
CA VAL A 30 11.57 17.32 2.55
C VAL A 30 12.70 16.31 2.70
N LEU A 31 13.89 16.61 2.21
CA LEU A 31 15.07 15.73 2.28
C LEU A 31 15.62 15.57 3.69
N ASN A 32 15.40 16.54 4.59
CA ASN A 32 15.85 16.46 5.99
C ASN A 32 14.82 15.88 6.95
N ARG A 33 13.59 15.62 6.49
CA ARG A 33 12.50 15.09 7.31
C ARG A 33 12.72 13.61 7.63
N THR A 34 12.42 13.21 8.86
CA THR A 34 12.37 11.80 9.25
C THR A 34 10.99 11.22 8.97
N TYR A 35 10.94 10.06 8.32
CA TYR A 35 9.72 9.35 7.96
C TYR A 35 9.61 8.02 8.71
N ASN A 36 8.41 7.68 9.16
CA ASN A 36 8.16 6.39 9.81
C ASN A 36 7.90 5.27 8.80
N TYR A 37 8.85 5.08 7.88
CA TYR A 37 8.83 4.02 6.87
C TYR A 37 10.07 3.14 6.99
N THR A 38 9.91 1.86 6.67
CA THR A 38 10.99 0.89 6.60
C THR A 38 11.35 0.61 5.14
N VAL A 39 12.58 0.89 4.76
CA VAL A 39 13.12 0.63 3.41
C VAL A 39 14.04 -0.57 3.47
N LEU A 40 13.80 -1.58 2.63
CA LEU A 40 14.70 -2.71 2.45
C LEU A 40 15.64 -2.42 1.28
N VAL A 41 16.93 -2.37 1.55
CA VAL A 41 18.01 -2.22 0.54
C VAL A 41 18.57 -3.61 0.24
N VAL A 42 18.56 -4.01 -1.02
CA VAL A 42 19.06 -5.30 -1.51
C VAL A 42 20.22 -5.01 -2.47
N GLU A 43 21.44 -5.29 -2.02
CA GLU A 43 22.69 -4.98 -2.74
C GLU A 43 23.75 -5.98 -2.28
N ASP A 44 24.45 -6.62 -3.20
CA ASP A 44 25.51 -7.59 -2.90
C ASP A 44 26.88 -6.94 -2.69
N ASP A 45 27.11 -5.74 -3.26
CA ASP A 45 28.31 -4.95 -2.98
C ASP A 45 28.18 -4.26 -1.61
N LEU A 46 29.05 -4.66 -0.68
CA LEU A 46 29.04 -4.19 0.72
C LEU A 46 29.34 -2.68 0.86
N ASP A 47 30.11 -2.10 -0.05
CA ASP A 47 30.45 -0.68 -0.02
C ASP A 47 29.24 0.15 -0.45
N ILE A 48 28.55 -0.25 -1.52
CA ILE A 48 27.33 0.39 -2.01
C ILE A 48 26.20 0.19 -0.98
N GLN A 49 26.06 -1.02 -0.43
CA GLN A 49 25.05 -1.32 0.59
C GLN A 49 25.25 -0.44 1.83
N SER A 50 26.48 -0.35 2.33
CA SER A 50 26.84 0.48 3.49
C SER A 50 26.60 1.96 3.24
N TYR A 51 26.94 2.46 2.04
CA TYR A 51 26.68 3.82 1.64
C TYR A 51 25.17 4.13 1.63
N LEU A 52 24.37 3.31 0.93
CA LEU A 52 22.91 3.48 0.88
C LEU A 52 22.30 3.41 2.28
N GLN A 53 22.74 2.45 3.11
CA GLN A 53 22.27 2.31 4.46
C GLN A 53 22.59 3.56 5.32
N ALA A 54 23.79 4.09 5.24
CA ALA A 54 24.21 5.27 6.01
C ALA A 54 23.40 6.51 5.63
N GLU A 55 23.22 6.73 4.34
CA GLU A 55 22.51 7.88 3.81
C GLU A 55 21.01 7.82 4.07
N LEU A 56 20.38 6.66 3.84
CA LEU A 56 18.94 6.50 4.01
C LEU A 56 18.51 6.42 5.48
N LYS A 57 19.37 5.98 6.40
CA LYS A 57 19.10 5.97 7.86
C LYS A 57 18.80 7.33 8.45
N GLN A 58 19.23 8.39 7.80
CA GLN A 58 18.91 9.76 8.23
C GLN A 58 17.39 10.05 8.16
N ASN A 59 16.68 9.38 7.24
CA ASN A 59 15.28 9.64 6.95
C ASN A 59 14.35 8.45 7.23
N PHE A 60 14.86 7.20 7.16
CA PHE A 60 14.06 5.98 7.19
C PHE A 60 14.66 4.93 8.14
N ARG A 61 13.84 3.99 8.60
CA ARG A 61 14.35 2.72 9.12
C ARG A 61 14.87 1.89 7.94
N VAL A 62 16.13 1.45 7.97
CA VAL A 62 16.74 0.70 6.86
C VAL A 62 17.05 -0.72 7.30
N LEU A 63 16.57 -1.68 6.53
CA LEU A 63 16.95 -3.09 6.57
C LEU A 63 17.80 -3.39 5.34
N VAL A 64 18.68 -4.39 5.42
CA VAL A 64 19.56 -4.77 4.31
C VAL A 64 19.49 -6.27 4.02
N ALA A 65 19.73 -6.66 2.78
CA ALA A 65 19.88 -8.03 2.33
C ALA A 65 20.93 -8.07 1.20
N ASP A 66 21.70 -9.18 1.09
CA ASP A 66 22.81 -9.28 0.14
C ASP A 66 22.35 -9.83 -1.24
N ASN A 67 21.13 -10.38 -1.33
CA ASN A 67 20.57 -10.94 -2.56
C ASN A 67 19.04 -11.04 -2.46
N GLY A 68 18.39 -11.39 -3.58
CA GLY A 68 16.94 -11.49 -3.65
C GLY A 68 16.34 -12.61 -2.80
N VAL A 69 17.08 -13.70 -2.49
CA VAL A 69 16.58 -14.78 -1.63
C VAL A 69 16.45 -14.31 -0.20
N LYS A 70 17.51 -13.73 0.36
CA LYS A 70 17.49 -13.14 1.71
C LYS A 70 16.49 -11.98 1.82
N ALA A 71 16.33 -11.20 0.76
CA ALA A 71 15.32 -10.15 0.70
C ALA A 71 13.90 -10.71 0.90
N LEU A 72 13.54 -11.83 0.27
CA LEU A 72 12.24 -12.47 0.47
C LEU A 72 12.06 -12.97 1.91
N GLU A 73 13.09 -13.50 2.55
CA GLU A 73 13.05 -13.91 3.97
C GLU A 73 12.75 -12.71 4.89
N VAL A 74 13.42 -11.57 4.66
CA VAL A 74 13.16 -10.33 5.38
C VAL A 74 11.72 -9.85 5.17
N LEU A 75 11.21 -9.87 3.93
CA LEU A 75 9.85 -9.46 3.60
C LEU A 75 8.77 -10.33 4.25
N MET A 76 9.08 -11.59 4.54
CA MET A 76 8.16 -12.49 5.25
C MET A 76 8.14 -12.27 6.76
N SER A 77 9.24 -11.79 7.36
CA SER A 77 9.41 -11.64 8.81
C SER A 77 9.24 -10.20 9.32
N GLU A 78 9.57 -9.19 8.51
CA GLU A 78 9.59 -7.79 8.90
C GLU A 78 8.51 -6.97 8.16
N GLU A 79 8.08 -5.86 8.79
CA GLU A 79 7.22 -4.87 8.11
C GLU A 79 8.09 -3.93 7.28
N VAL A 80 8.02 -4.08 5.95
CA VAL A 80 8.72 -3.27 4.96
C VAL A 80 7.72 -2.39 4.21
N SER A 81 8.06 -1.13 4.00
CA SER A 81 7.24 -0.17 3.27
C SER A 81 7.62 -0.08 1.79
N MET A 82 8.89 -0.36 1.45
CA MET A 82 9.43 -0.26 0.10
C MET A 82 10.70 -1.10 -0.05
N VAL A 83 10.97 -1.58 -1.26
CA VAL A 83 12.21 -2.30 -1.62
C VAL A 83 13.01 -1.47 -2.62
N ILE A 84 14.32 -1.33 -2.36
CA ILE A 84 15.32 -0.83 -3.30
C ILE A 84 16.26 -1.99 -3.58
N SER A 85 16.42 -2.38 -4.83
CA SER A 85 17.24 -3.53 -5.18
C SER A 85 18.19 -3.21 -6.32
N ASP A 86 19.45 -3.64 -6.20
CA ASP A 86 20.28 -3.77 -7.38
C ASP A 86 19.68 -4.82 -8.34
N VAL A 87 19.96 -4.64 -9.62
CA VAL A 87 19.54 -5.58 -10.66
C VAL A 87 20.49 -6.77 -10.72
N MET A 88 21.82 -6.55 -10.61
CA MET A 88 22.83 -7.56 -10.85
C MET A 88 23.35 -8.16 -9.55
N MET A 89 22.67 -9.17 -9.04
CA MET A 89 23.04 -9.85 -7.79
C MET A 89 23.12 -11.36 -7.99
N PRO A 90 23.93 -12.07 -7.17
CA PRO A 90 24.00 -13.53 -7.19
C PRO A 90 22.70 -14.17 -6.70
N GLU A 91 22.51 -15.46 -6.97
CA GLU A 91 21.38 -16.32 -6.59
C GLU A 91 20.04 -15.86 -7.18
N MET A 92 19.60 -14.66 -6.87
CA MET A 92 18.36 -14.06 -7.40
C MET A 92 18.61 -12.59 -7.69
N ASN A 93 18.54 -12.24 -8.98
CA ASN A 93 18.70 -10.86 -9.44
C ASN A 93 17.48 -9.99 -9.11
N GLY A 94 17.64 -8.65 -9.22
CA GLY A 94 16.61 -7.68 -8.86
C GLY A 94 15.35 -7.78 -9.72
N PHE A 95 15.43 -8.17 -10.98
CA PHE A 95 14.25 -8.37 -11.84
C PHE A 95 13.41 -9.56 -11.38
N ASP A 96 14.07 -10.67 -11.01
CA ASP A 96 13.39 -11.87 -10.54
C ASP A 96 12.78 -11.63 -9.15
N LEU A 97 13.49 -10.91 -8.27
CA LEU A 97 12.95 -10.47 -6.99
C LEU A 97 11.71 -9.59 -7.19
N CYS A 98 11.79 -8.57 -8.04
CA CYS A 98 10.66 -7.69 -8.34
C CYS A 98 9.46 -8.47 -8.86
N ARG A 99 9.67 -9.38 -9.83
CA ARG A 99 8.61 -10.22 -10.39
C ARG A 99 7.96 -11.10 -9.32
N LYS A 100 8.73 -11.69 -8.41
CA LYS A 100 8.20 -12.47 -7.29
C LYS A 100 7.38 -11.61 -6.34
N ILE A 101 7.86 -10.42 -5.96
CA ILE A 101 7.11 -9.48 -5.13
C ILE A 101 5.79 -9.09 -5.79
N LYS A 102 5.82 -8.71 -7.07
CA LYS A 102 4.63 -8.23 -7.79
C LYS A 102 3.61 -9.32 -8.11
N SER A 103 4.04 -10.58 -8.22
CA SER A 103 3.16 -11.74 -8.42
C SER A 103 2.63 -12.35 -7.12
N ASP A 104 3.21 -12.02 -5.97
CA ASP A 104 2.77 -12.51 -4.68
C ASP A 104 1.58 -11.71 -4.15
N ILE A 105 0.50 -12.39 -3.78
CA ILE A 105 -0.75 -11.74 -3.32
C ILE A 105 -0.56 -10.94 -2.04
N VAL A 106 0.44 -11.27 -1.21
CA VAL A 106 0.74 -10.57 0.04
C VAL A 106 1.65 -9.39 -0.18
N LEU A 107 2.66 -9.53 -1.06
CA LEU A 107 3.73 -8.56 -1.25
C LEU A 107 3.50 -7.57 -2.40
N SER A 108 2.56 -7.84 -3.33
CA SER A 108 2.36 -7.07 -4.56
C SER A 108 2.15 -5.56 -4.34
N HIS A 109 1.66 -5.18 -3.16
CA HIS A 109 1.47 -3.78 -2.78
C HIS A 109 2.79 -3.03 -2.55
N LEU A 110 3.91 -3.72 -2.31
CA LEU A 110 5.18 -3.05 -2.01
C LEU A 110 5.74 -2.35 -3.26
N PRO A 111 6.06 -1.05 -3.18
CA PRO A 111 6.83 -0.38 -4.21
C PRO A 111 8.22 -1.00 -4.32
N VAL A 112 8.66 -1.24 -5.55
CA VAL A 112 9.99 -1.75 -5.86
C VAL A 112 10.71 -0.77 -6.77
N MET A 113 11.86 -0.26 -6.31
CA MET A 113 12.78 0.54 -7.09
C MET A 113 14.00 -0.29 -7.45
N LEU A 114 14.38 -0.31 -8.73
CA LEU A 114 15.55 -1.01 -9.21
C LEU A 114 16.70 -0.04 -9.50
N LEU A 115 17.88 -0.34 -8.97
CA LEU A 115 19.13 0.34 -9.30
C LEU A 115 19.81 -0.46 -10.41
N THR A 116 20.21 0.18 -11.49
CA THR A 116 20.67 -0.52 -12.68
C THR A 116 21.82 0.18 -13.38
N ALA A 117 22.75 -0.61 -13.93
CA ALA A 117 23.79 -0.14 -14.86
C ALA A 117 23.36 -0.19 -16.34
N LEU A 118 22.13 -0.63 -16.62
CA LEU A 118 21.63 -0.78 -18.00
C LEU A 118 21.28 0.57 -18.61
N SER A 119 21.53 0.72 -19.90
CA SER A 119 21.08 1.89 -20.68
C SER A 119 19.57 1.90 -20.89
N ASP A 120 19.01 3.09 -21.15
CA ASP A 120 17.56 3.34 -21.27
C ASP A 120 16.81 2.35 -22.19
N ASP A 121 17.36 1.97 -23.33
CA ASP A 121 16.73 1.06 -24.29
C ASP A 121 16.50 -0.35 -23.70
N LYS A 122 17.43 -0.84 -22.88
CA LYS A 122 17.28 -2.15 -22.20
C LYS A 122 16.40 -2.03 -20.95
N GLN A 123 16.42 -0.89 -20.27
CA GLN A 123 15.51 -0.61 -19.16
C GLN A 123 14.05 -0.66 -19.60
N GLN A 124 13.70 -0.04 -20.74
CA GLN A 124 12.34 -0.08 -21.28
C GLN A 124 11.86 -1.49 -21.60
N MET A 125 12.75 -2.34 -22.15
CA MET A 125 12.41 -3.70 -22.55
C MET A 125 12.25 -4.67 -21.36
N TYR A 126 13.12 -4.60 -20.36
CA TYR A 126 13.04 -5.43 -19.15
C TYR A 126 12.14 -4.83 -18.08
N GLY A 127 12.00 -3.49 -18.09
CA GLY A 127 11.19 -2.71 -17.16
C GLY A 127 9.70 -3.03 -17.26
N ALA A 128 9.15 -3.01 -18.46
CA ALA A 128 7.74 -3.35 -18.71
C ALA A 128 7.38 -4.78 -18.27
N ALA A 129 8.37 -5.71 -18.28
CA ALA A 129 8.16 -7.11 -17.93
C ALA A 129 8.35 -7.40 -16.42
N SER A 130 9.06 -6.57 -15.66
CA SER A 130 9.35 -6.80 -14.24
C SER A 130 8.30 -6.23 -13.30
N GLY A 131 7.55 -5.20 -13.72
CA GLY A 131 6.54 -4.50 -12.92
C GLY A 131 7.12 -3.59 -11.83
N ALA A 132 8.40 -3.19 -11.92
CA ALA A 132 9.01 -2.26 -10.97
C ALA A 132 8.35 -0.87 -11.06
N ASP A 133 8.22 -0.20 -9.91
CA ASP A 133 7.57 1.11 -9.80
C ASP A 133 8.52 2.27 -10.15
N ALA A 134 9.84 2.02 -10.08
CA ALA A 134 10.86 2.97 -10.50
C ALA A 134 12.18 2.29 -10.89
N TYR A 135 12.95 3.00 -11.71
CA TYR A 135 14.32 2.65 -12.09
C TYR A 135 15.21 3.84 -11.84
N ILE A 136 16.43 3.59 -11.34
CA ILE A 136 17.47 4.59 -11.19
C ILE A 136 18.76 4.02 -11.76
N GLN A 137 19.37 4.76 -12.69
CA GLN A 137 20.63 4.37 -13.31
C GLN A 137 21.82 4.64 -12.38
N LYS A 138 22.75 3.69 -12.30
CA LYS A 138 24.07 3.88 -11.67
C LYS A 138 25.03 4.55 -12.66
N PRO A 139 25.82 5.58 -12.25
CA PRO A 139 25.90 6.18 -10.93
C PRO A 139 24.72 7.11 -10.63
N PHE A 140 24.25 7.16 -9.39
CA PHE A 140 23.08 7.95 -8.98
C PHE A 140 23.43 9.01 -7.92
N ASN A 141 22.62 10.07 -7.87
CA ASN A 141 22.60 11.02 -6.78
C ASN A 141 21.67 10.52 -5.67
N ILE A 142 22.15 10.49 -4.43
CA ILE A 142 21.37 9.99 -3.27
C ILE A 142 20.13 10.84 -2.99
N GLU A 143 20.15 12.14 -3.25
CA GLU A 143 18.98 13.00 -3.08
C GLU A 143 17.87 12.62 -4.05
N VAL A 144 18.21 12.26 -5.29
CA VAL A 144 17.26 11.75 -6.29
C VAL A 144 16.64 10.44 -5.81
N VAL A 145 17.43 9.53 -5.23
CA VAL A 145 16.95 8.29 -4.63
C VAL A 145 15.96 8.59 -3.49
N LYS A 146 16.33 9.50 -2.56
CA LYS A 146 15.46 9.90 -1.43
C LYS A 146 14.14 10.49 -1.90
N LEU A 147 14.17 11.42 -2.86
CA LEU A 147 12.96 12.03 -3.43
C LEU A 147 12.06 10.99 -4.12
N ARG A 148 12.65 10.05 -4.85
CA ARG A 148 11.88 8.99 -5.52
C ARG A 148 11.22 8.04 -4.53
N ILE A 149 11.91 7.69 -3.42
CA ILE A 149 11.35 6.93 -2.30
C ILE A 149 10.12 7.64 -1.73
N ILE A 150 10.28 8.92 -1.37
CA ILE A 150 9.22 9.73 -0.77
C ILE A 150 8.00 9.78 -1.70
N LYS A 151 8.22 10.06 -2.98
CA LYS A 151 7.15 10.13 -3.98
C LYS A 151 6.37 8.82 -4.10
N LEU A 152 7.06 7.68 -4.20
CA LEU A 152 6.41 6.38 -4.29
C LEU A 152 5.59 6.04 -3.04
N LEU A 153 6.09 6.39 -1.86
CA LEU A 153 5.37 6.18 -0.60
C LEU A 153 4.15 7.10 -0.47
N GLU A 154 4.24 8.37 -0.89
CA GLU A 154 3.11 9.30 -0.92
C GLU A 154 2.02 8.85 -1.89
N ASP A 155 2.38 8.40 -3.08
CA ASP A 155 1.42 7.88 -4.05
C ASP A 155 0.66 6.66 -3.50
N ARG A 156 1.34 5.82 -2.69
CA ARG A 156 0.68 4.72 -1.94
C ARG A 156 -0.30 5.23 -0.89
N VAL A 157 0.04 6.29 -0.16
CA VAL A 157 -0.89 6.90 0.82
C VAL A 157 -2.13 7.43 0.11
N ARG A 158 -1.97 8.13 -1.01
CA ARG A 158 -3.10 8.64 -1.82
C ARG A 158 -4.00 7.51 -2.35
N LEU A 159 -3.41 6.42 -2.82
CA LEU A 159 -4.17 5.24 -3.26
C LEU A 159 -4.96 4.61 -2.11
N ARG A 160 -4.34 4.47 -0.93
CA ARG A 160 -4.98 3.99 0.30
C ARG A 160 -6.19 4.85 0.69
N GLU A 161 -6.06 6.17 0.67
CA GLU A 161 -7.16 7.10 0.95
C GLU A 161 -8.30 6.98 -0.06
N ALA A 162 -7.99 6.69 -1.32
CA ALA A 162 -9.00 6.43 -2.34
C ALA A 162 -9.80 5.16 -2.02
N TYR A 163 -9.14 4.05 -1.69
CA TYR A 163 -9.83 2.81 -1.27
C TYR A 163 -10.63 3.00 0.03
N ALA A 164 -10.10 3.75 1.01
CA ALA A 164 -10.82 4.04 2.25
C ALA A 164 -12.10 4.88 2.00
N ARG A 165 -12.05 5.83 1.07
CA ARG A 165 -13.22 6.62 0.65
C ARG A 165 -14.26 5.76 -0.07
N ASP A 166 -13.84 4.88 -0.96
CA ASP A 166 -14.74 3.94 -1.64
C ASP A 166 -15.38 2.96 -0.65
N ALA A 167 -14.66 2.48 0.35
CA ALA A 167 -15.22 1.69 1.43
C ALA A 167 -16.25 2.48 2.27
N SER A 168 -16.12 3.81 2.36
CA SER A 168 -17.03 4.71 3.08
C SER A 168 -18.18 5.25 2.21
N SER A 169 -18.10 5.20 0.87
CA SER A 169 -19.11 5.73 -0.06
C SER A 169 -20.32 4.79 -0.24
N PRO A 170 -21.57 5.28 -0.42
CA PRO A 170 -22.75 4.44 -0.63
C PRO A 170 -22.75 3.61 -1.92
N ALA A 171 -21.90 3.96 -2.88
CA ALA A 171 -21.76 3.26 -4.14
C ALA A 171 -20.49 2.42 -4.16
N VAL A 172 -20.47 1.26 -3.50
CA VAL A 172 -19.56 0.19 -3.90
C VAL A 172 -20.15 -0.44 -5.15
N SER A 173 -19.98 0.21 -6.29
CA SER A 173 -20.02 -0.50 -7.55
C SER A 173 -18.71 -1.27 -7.63
N VAL A 174 -18.78 -2.59 -7.56
CA VAL A 174 -17.73 -3.45 -8.10
C VAL A 174 -17.53 -2.97 -9.53
N LYS A 175 -16.49 -2.17 -9.77
CA LYS A 175 -16.09 -1.83 -11.14
C LYS A 175 -15.57 -3.12 -11.74
N GLU A 176 -16.40 -3.80 -12.50
CA GLU A 176 -16.07 -5.01 -13.25
C GLU A 176 -14.99 -4.80 -14.31
N GLU A 177 -14.47 -3.58 -14.50
CA GLU A 177 -13.53 -3.29 -15.57
C GLU A 177 -12.20 -2.72 -15.04
N LYS A 178 -11.20 -3.51 -15.22
CA LYS A 178 -9.74 -3.41 -15.07
C LYS A 178 -9.20 -4.06 -13.79
N ALA A 179 -9.27 -5.38 -13.74
CA ALA A 179 -8.32 -6.17 -12.95
C ALA A 179 -6.93 -6.01 -13.58
N GLY A 180 -6.25 -4.90 -13.23
CA GLY A 180 -4.91 -4.60 -13.73
C GLY A 180 -3.80 -5.06 -12.81
N SER A 181 -4.05 -5.10 -11.49
CA SER A 181 -3.04 -5.42 -10.50
C SER A 181 -3.46 -6.57 -9.57
N MET A 182 -2.47 -7.21 -8.94
CA MET A 182 -2.73 -8.23 -7.90
C MET A 182 -3.44 -7.62 -6.69
N ASP A 183 -3.23 -6.34 -6.44
CA ASP A 183 -3.91 -5.59 -5.37
C ASP A 183 -5.40 -5.43 -5.65
N ASP A 184 -5.78 -5.11 -6.89
CA ASP A 184 -7.18 -5.01 -7.31
C ASP A 184 -7.87 -6.37 -7.24
N LEU A 185 -7.21 -7.42 -7.73
CA LEU A 185 -7.72 -8.80 -7.64
C LEU A 185 -7.95 -9.21 -6.17
N PHE A 186 -7.01 -8.91 -5.29
CA PHE A 186 -7.14 -9.19 -3.87
C PHE A 186 -8.31 -8.40 -3.25
N MET A 187 -8.38 -7.07 -3.48
CA MET A 187 -9.44 -6.24 -2.93
C MET A 187 -10.82 -6.66 -3.44
N ASN A 188 -10.96 -7.02 -4.71
CA ASN A 188 -12.21 -7.53 -5.25
C ASN A 188 -12.64 -8.85 -4.60
N ARG A 189 -11.70 -9.79 -4.37
CA ARG A 189 -11.98 -11.04 -3.65
C ARG A 189 -12.35 -10.78 -2.19
N PHE A 190 -11.66 -9.87 -1.53
CA PHE A 190 -11.95 -9.48 -0.14
C PHE A 190 -13.32 -8.80 -0.02
N LEU A 191 -13.63 -7.84 -0.90
CA LEU A 191 -14.94 -7.17 -0.94
C LEU A 191 -16.08 -8.15 -1.19
N LYS A 192 -15.92 -9.08 -2.12
CA LYS A 192 -16.90 -10.13 -2.40
C LYS A 192 -17.15 -11.01 -1.17
N LEU A 193 -16.08 -11.43 -0.48
CA LEU A 193 -16.19 -12.19 0.76
C LEU A 193 -16.94 -11.41 1.84
N ILE A 194 -16.64 -10.12 2.02
CA ILE A 194 -17.36 -9.28 2.99
C ILE A 194 -18.84 -9.15 2.59
N GLU A 195 -19.13 -8.92 1.32
CA GLU A 195 -20.52 -8.81 0.84
C GLU A 195 -21.35 -10.09 1.04
N GLU A 196 -20.75 -11.24 0.84
CA GLU A 196 -21.41 -12.54 1.05
C GLU A 196 -21.58 -12.90 2.55
N SER A 197 -20.78 -12.29 3.44
CA SER A 197 -20.68 -12.72 4.84
C SER A 197 -21.05 -11.65 5.88
N TYR A 198 -21.26 -10.38 5.50
CA TYR A 198 -21.47 -9.28 6.47
C TYR A 198 -22.68 -9.47 7.37
N ALA A 199 -23.75 -10.11 6.88
CA ALA A 199 -24.99 -10.32 7.61
C ALA A 199 -24.90 -11.47 8.65
N ASP A 200 -23.90 -12.33 8.53
CA ASP A 200 -23.67 -13.42 9.48
C ASP A 200 -22.99 -12.86 10.75
N PRO A 201 -23.66 -12.91 11.94
CA PRO A 201 -23.07 -12.44 13.19
C PRO A 201 -21.87 -13.27 13.65
N ASP A 202 -21.77 -14.53 13.22
CA ASP A 202 -20.69 -15.46 13.56
C ASP A 202 -19.51 -15.38 12.58
N PHE A 203 -19.62 -14.57 11.54
CA PHE A 203 -18.51 -14.33 10.61
C PHE A 203 -17.41 -13.51 11.28
N SER A 204 -16.22 -14.10 11.33
CA SER A 204 -14.99 -13.46 11.82
C SER A 204 -13.95 -13.32 10.72
N ILE A 205 -13.01 -12.40 10.90
CA ILE A 205 -11.90 -12.18 9.97
C ILE A 205 -10.98 -13.41 9.89
N GLU A 206 -10.90 -14.20 10.95
CA GLU A 206 -10.19 -15.48 10.96
C GLU A 206 -10.79 -16.45 9.94
N LYS A 207 -12.12 -16.66 9.98
CA LYS A 207 -12.83 -17.45 8.97
C LYS A 207 -12.67 -16.89 7.55
N GLY A 208 -12.62 -15.55 7.46
CA GLY A 208 -12.38 -14.86 6.20
C GLY A 208 -10.98 -15.13 5.65
N SER A 209 -9.95 -15.13 6.50
CA SER A 209 -8.56 -15.41 6.08
C SER A 209 -8.42 -16.82 5.52
N GLU A 210 -9.03 -17.81 6.14
CA GLU A 210 -9.07 -19.20 5.67
C GLU A 210 -9.71 -19.33 4.28
N LYS A 211 -10.87 -18.68 4.07
CA LYS A 211 -11.56 -18.66 2.76
C LYS A 211 -10.73 -18.00 1.65
N LEU A 212 -9.87 -17.04 1.99
CA LEU A 212 -8.97 -16.38 1.04
C LEU A 212 -7.66 -17.15 0.83
N GLY A 213 -7.39 -18.20 1.62
CA GLY A 213 -6.14 -18.96 1.58
C GLY A 213 -4.95 -18.18 2.15
N LEU A 214 -5.20 -17.26 3.09
CA LEU A 214 -4.18 -16.41 3.71
C LEU A 214 -4.08 -16.67 5.21
N SER A 215 -2.89 -16.44 5.79
CA SER A 215 -2.79 -16.34 7.23
C SER A 215 -3.49 -15.06 7.73
N ARG A 216 -3.95 -15.06 8.99
CA ARG A 216 -4.55 -13.89 9.63
C ARG A 216 -3.61 -12.66 9.55
N VAL A 217 -2.31 -12.86 9.81
CA VAL A 217 -1.30 -11.80 9.79
C VAL A 217 -1.20 -11.18 8.39
N HIS A 218 -1.13 -12.02 7.36
CA HIS A 218 -1.05 -11.56 5.97
C HIS A 218 -2.30 -10.81 5.54
N LEU A 219 -3.49 -11.29 5.90
CA LEU A 219 -4.74 -10.60 5.62
C LEU A 219 -4.79 -9.22 6.31
N TYR A 220 -4.39 -9.14 7.59
CA TYR A 220 -4.35 -7.89 8.33
C TYR A 220 -3.39 -6.88 7.70
N ARG A 221 -2.15 -7.30 7.39
CA ARG A 221 -1.16 -6.45 6.75
C ARG A 221 -1.67 -5.94 5.41
N LYS A 222 -2.13 -6.85 4.54
CA LYS A 222 -2.57 -6.50 3.19
C LYS A 222 -3.76 -5.54 3.16
N VAL A 223 -4.80 -5.81 3.95
CA VAL A 223 -5.98 -4.91 4.02
C VAL A 223 -5.61 -3.56 4.63
N LYS A 224 -4.80 -3.54 5.71
CA LYS A 224 -4.32 -2.30 6.33
C LYS A 224 -3.50 -1.45 5.36
N GLU A 225 -2.64 -2.10 4.56
CA GLU A 225 -1.83 -1.41 3.55
C GLU A 225 -2.65 -0.88 2.38
N LEU A 226 -3.67 -1.60 1.93
CA LEU A 226 -4.50 -1.17 0.80
C LEU A 226 -5.63 -0.23 1.20
N ALA A 227 -6.33 -0.51 2.31
CA ALA A 227 -7.52 0.22 2.72
C ALA A 227 -7.30 1.22 3.87
N GLY A 228 -6.11 1.24 4.50
CA GLY A 228 -5.79 2.14 5.62
C GLY A 228 -6.45 1.78 6.95
N VAL A 229 -7.30 0.75 6.98
CA VAL A 229 -8.03 0.29 8.17
C VAL A 229 -7.83 -1.21 8.38
N THR A 230 -8.02 -1.68 9.62
CA THR A 230 -7.94 -3.12 9.87
C THR A 230 -9.09 -3.87 9.18
N PRO A 231 -8.93 -5.16 8.82
CA PRO A 231 -10.03 -5.97 8.26
C PRO A 231 -11.28 -5.99 9.16
N THR A 232 -11.10 -5.98 10.48
CA THR A 232 -12.20 -5.94 11.46
C THR A 232 -12.94 -4.60 11.40
N ASP A 233 -12.22 -3.49 11.32
CA ASP A 233 -12.81 -2.16 11.17
C ASP A 233 -13.50 -2.03 9.81
N PHE A 234 -12.90 -2.60 8.76
CA PHE A 234 -13.49 -2.62 7.42
C PHE A 234 -14.84 -3.33 7.43
N LEU A 235 -14.93 -4.55 7.99
CA LEU A 235 -16.19 -5.30 8.14
C LEU A 235 -17.22 -4.51 8.97
N ARG A 236 -16.79 -3.92 10.10
CA ARG A 236 -17.67 -3.12 10.94
C ARG A 236 -18.22 -1.91 10.18
N ASN A 237 -17.39 -1.18 9.47
CA ASN A 237 -17.80 -0.01 8.69
C ASN A 237 -18.74 -0.41 7.54
N TYR A 238 -18.47 -1.54 6.89
CA TYR A 238 -19.35 -2.09 5.85
C TYR A 238 -20.73 -2.43 6.39
N ARG A 239 -20.82 -3.11 7.57
CA ARG A 239 -22.07 -3.41 8.27
C ARG A 239 -22.85 -2.14 8.62
N LEU A 240 -22.17 -1.12 9.17
CA LEU A 240 -22.79 0.18 9.52
C LEU A 240 -23.36 0.88 8.28
N LYS A 241 -22.67 0.82 7.16
CA LYS A 241 -23.12 1.39 5.89
C LYS A 241 -24.38 0.68 5.36
N LYS A 242 -24.42 -0.64 5.39
CA LYS A 242 -25.63 -1.40 5.03
C LYS A 242 -26.78 -1.07 5.98
N ALA A 243 -26.50 -0.95 7.29
CA ALA A 243 -27.49 -0.54 8.28
C ALA A 243 -28.05 0.88 8.00
N ALA A 244 -27.22 1.85 7.70
CA ALA A 244 -27.66 3.20 7.36
C ALA A 244 -28.58 3.20 6.12
N ALA A 245 -28.26 2.38 5.12
CA ALA A 245 -29.11 2.23 3.93
C ALA A 245 -30.47 1.60 4.25
N LEU A 246 -30.54 0.62 5.17
CA LEU A 246 -31.80 0.00 5.63
C LEU A 246 -32.63 0.97 6.47
N LEU A 247 -32.00 1.69 7.41
CA LEU A 247 -32.68 2.72 8.22
C LEU A 247 -33.29 3.81 7.33
N ARG A 248 -32.56 4.31 6.34
CA ARG A 248 -33.05 5.31 5.37
C ARG A 248 -34.29 4.83 4.61
N ARG A 249 -34.33 3.54 4.27
CA ARG A 249 -35.49 2.93 3.58
C ARG A 249 -36.62 2.53 4.52
N LYS A 250 -36.47 2.80 5.82
CA LYS A 250 -37.40 2.38 6.88
C LYS A 250 -37.72 0.87 6.82
N ALA A 251 -36.69 0.05 6.49
CA ALA A 251 -36.83 -1.39 6.26
C ALA A 251 -36.96 -2.23 7.55
N GLY A 252 -37.07 -1.60 8.71
CA GLY A 252 -37.21 -2.23 10.02
C GLY A 252 -36.89 -1.27 11.14
N ASN A 253 -37.11 -1.72 12.39
CA ASN A 253 -36.70 -0.97 13.57
C ASN A 253 -35.17 -1.11 13.81
N VAL A 254 -34.64 -0.31 14.71
CA VAL A 254 -33.19 -0.24 15.00
C VAL A 254 -32.61 -1.62 15.39
N ASN A 255 -33.34 -2.41 16.16
CA ASN A 255 -32.88 -3.75 16.59
C ASN A 255 -32.88 -4.74 15.41
N GLU A 256 -33.94 -4.75 14.62
CA GLU A 256 -34.03 -5.59 13.41
C GLU A 256 -32.90 -5.28 12.44
N VAL A 257 -32.64 -4.01 12.17
CA VAL A 257 -31.55 -3.56 11.29
C VAL A 257 -30.19 -3.97 11.86
N ALA A 258 -29.96 -3.85 13.18
CA ALA A 258 -28.72 -4.31 13.81
C ALA A 258 -28.47 -5.79 13.53
N TYR A 259 -29.46 -6.66 13.78
CA TYR A 259 -29.32 -8.10 13.54
C TYR A 259 -29.21 -8.44 12.04
N ALA A 260 -30.01 -7.81 11.20
CA ALA A 260 -29.96 -8.02 9.75
C ALA A 260 -28.63 -7.65 9.12
N THR A 261 -27.85 -6.80 9.79
CA THR A 261 -26.51 -6.38 9.33
C THR A 261 -25.36 -7.06 10.09
N GLY A 262 -25.64 -8.16 10.81
CA GLY A 262 -24.64 -9.01 11.43
C GLY A 262 -24.07 -8.49 12.75
N PHE A 263 -24.73 -7.51 13.41
CA PHE A 263 -24.38 -7.15 14.78
C PHE A 263 -25.05 -8.09 15.78
N GLY A 264 -24.25 -8.74 16.62
CA GLY A 264 -24.77 -9.62 17.67
C GLY A 264 -25.42 -8.87 18.85
N SER A 265 -25.27 -7.53 18.93
CA SER A 265 -25.82 -6.71 20.01
C SER A 265 -26.26 -5.34 19.50
N PRO A 266 -27.56 -4.97 19.66
CA PRO A 266 -28.06 -3.63 19.32
C PRO A 266 -27.37 -2.49 20.09
N ALA A 267 -26.96 -2.74 21.34
CA ALA A 267 -26.23 -1.76 22.15
C ALA A 267 -24.85 -1.45 21.55
N TYR A 268 -24.11 -2.48 21.14
CA TYR A 268 -22.82 -2.32 20.45
C TYR A 268 -23.00 -1.67 19.08
N PHE A 269 -24.02 -2.07 18.32
CA PHE A 269 -24.39 -1.41 17.06
C PHE A 269 -24.61 0.09 17.23
N SER A 270 -25.47 0.48 18.19
CA SER A 270 -25.79 1.92 18.43
C SER A 270 -24.56 2.72 18.81
N LYS A 271 -23.65 2.16 19.63
CA LYS A 271 -22.37 2.79 19.97
C LYS A 271 -21.49 3.00 18.72
N CYS A 272 -21.33 1.98 17.90
CA CYS A 272 -20.53 2.06 16.68
C CYS A 272 -21.15 3.01 15.64
N PHE A 273 -22.47 2.99 15.50
CA PHE A 273 -23.20 3.85 14.56
C PHE A 273 -23.04 5.32 14.95
N LYS A 274 -23.22 5.68 16.23
CA LYS A 274 -23.03 7.04 16.72
C LYS A 274 -21.58 7.50 16.53
N ALA A 275 -20.59 6.63 16.72
CA ALA A 275 -19.17 6.98 16.50
C ALA A 275 -18.85 7.32 15.04
N VAL A 276 -19.54 6.72 14.07
CA VAL A 276 -19.29 6.94 12.63
C VAL A 276 -20.16 8.06 12.06
N TYR A 277 -21.45 8.11 12.44
CA TYR A 277 -22.42 9.07 11.89
C TYR A 277 -22.69 10.28 12.76
N ASN A 278 -22.09 10.36 13.96
CA ASN A 278 -22.28 11.42 14.98
C ASN A 278 -23.71 11.57 15.52
N ILE A 279 -24.64 10.72 15.12
CA ILE A 279 -26.02 10.64 15.61
C ILE A 279 -26.39 9.19 15.91
N THR A 280 -27.39 8.98 16.76
CA THR A 280 -27.88 7.63 17.08
C THR A 280 -28.65 7.03 15.90
N PRO A 281 -28.77 5.66 15.82
CA PRO A 281 -29.59 5.03 14.79
C PRO A 281 -31.06 5.46 14.83
N THR A 282 -31.61 5.75 16.02
CA THR A 282 -32.98 6.25 16.20
C THR A 282 -33.15 7.63 15.61
N GLU A 283 -32.26 8.58 15.98
CA GLU A 283 -32.25 9.93 15.40
C GLU A 283 -32.04 9.90 13.89
N TYR A 284 -31.25 8.95 13.38
CA TYR A 284 -31.03 8.78 11.95
C TYR A 284 -32.29 8.30 11.22
N LEU A 285 -33.07 7.41 11.84
CA LEU A 285 -34.34 6.90 11.31
C LEU A 285 -35.43 7.99 11.28
N GLU A 286 -35.42 8.91 12.27
CA GLU A 286 -36.43 9.98 12.44
C GLU A 286 -36.17 11.18 11.52
N LYS A 287 -34.90 11.42 11.13
CA LYS A 287 -34.50 12.57 10.28
C LYS A 287 -34.87 12.45 8.81
N GLU A 288 -35.22 11.28 8.32
CA GLU A 288 -35.61 10.95 6.94
C GLU A 288 -37.05 10.33 6.91
#